data_b8ed03216db4396b15daa5f80d4e030d
#
_entry.id   b8ed03216db4396b15daa5f80d4e030d
#
_cell.length_a   1.000
_cell.length_b   1.000
_cell.length_c   1.000
_cell.angle_alpha   90.00
_cell.angle_beta   90.00
_cell.angle_gamma   90.00
#
_symmetry.space_group_name_H-M   'P 1'
#
loop_
_entity.id
_entity.type
_entity.pdbx_description
1 polymer ?
#
loop_
_entity_poly.entity_id
_entity_poly.type
_entity_poly.pdbx_seq_one_letter_code
_entity_poly.pdbx_strand_id
1 'polypeptide(L)'
;MRRLWLGGAALSATLGLLSPGPAEAWDRGDVHNFATIPTFAPSGPGAACPNEAKSCTSDVEGVTVAPDGTVYSASYGYNRDGALGGYGELFVFAPNGQLLTHFPVVGSSPHLIGLEYQQSSKSVLIADLGKGVVWKVDPKAQTTSMFMQAPTIIAGKSPGLNALTFDKSGNVYVSDSFQGVIWRTGPSGGTPTAWYAPTNPGQNDLLLPDPNKGEILSPPFGANGIEFNNGATALFALNTAYNSIVKIPVKTDGSAGTGVTFTTGLNGPDGLAVDANDNLWVAANQGDEIVVVDPNGRVVAKRAISTALPVTARSRACCFRRALSSARTRAGSTSPISRFICPLPACRRSRSIPAGPSRSSTTSP
;
A
#
# COMPACT_ATOMS: atom_id res chain seq x y z
N MET A 1 9.17 -53.69 -70.37
CA MET A 1 8.07 -53.10 -69.59
C MET A 1 8.37 -53.31 -68.12
N ARG A 2 8.90 -52.28 -67.42
CA ARG A 2 9.11 -52.33 -65.99
C ARG A 2 8.28 -51.19 -65.35
N ARG A 3 7.33 -51.52 -64.52
CA ARG A 3 6.51 -50.58 -63.82
C ARG A 3 7.26 -50.16 -62.52
N LEU A 4 7.56 -48.86 -62.39
CA LEU A 4 8.00 -48.28 -61.17
C LEU A 4 6.77 -47.99 -60.27
N TRP A 5 6.82 -48.47 -59.04
CA TRP A 5 5.92 -48.07 -57.98
C TRP A 5 6.57 -46.88 -57.19
N LEU A 6 5.87 -45.75 -57.21
CA LEU A 6 6.20 -44.62 -56.30
C LEU A 6 5.40 -44.77 -55.01
N GLY A 7 6.10 -45.08 -53.94
CA GLY A 7 5.53 -45.11 -52.61
C GLY A 7 5.43 -43.69 -52.09
N GLY A 8 4.22 -43.19 -51.86
CA GLY A 8 3.97 -41.94 -51.18
C GLY A 8 4.08 -42.15 -49.68
N ALA A 9 5.07 -41.47 -49.03
CA ALA A 9 5.15 -41.37 -47.61
C ALA A 9 4.22 -40.25 -47.14
N ALA A 10 3.16 -40.59 -46.44
CA ALA A 10 2.29 -39.66 -45.77
C ALA A 10 3.00 -39.17 -44.47
N LEU A 11 3.44 -37.91 -44.44
CA LEU A 11 3.88 -37.27 -43.23
C LEU A 11 2.63 -36.95 -42.37
N SER A 12 2.38 -37.71 -41.33
CA SER A 12 1.42 -37.39 -40.28
C SER A 12 2.05 -36.35 -39.34
N ALA A 13 1.73 -35.07 -39.54
CA ALA A 13 2.04 -34.06 -38.59
C ALA A 13 1.11 -34.20 -37.38
N THR A 14 1.57 -34.83 -36.31
CA THR A 14 0.91 -34.76 -35.00
C THR A 14 1.12 -33.36 -34.44
N LEU A 15 0.09 -32.50 -34.54
CA LEU A 15 -0.02 -31.29 -33.71
C LEU A 15 -0.11 -31.76 -32.26
N GLY A 16 1.01 -31.73 -31.57
CA GLY A 16 1.03 -31.82 -30.10
C GLY A 16 0.29 -30.61 -29.54
N LEU A 17 -0.94 -30.83 -29.10
CA LEU A 17 -1.60 -29.89 -28.19
C LEU A 17 -0.73 -29.80 -26.94
N LEU A 18 0.09 -28.77 -26.85
CA LEU A 18 0.70 -28.36 -25.57
C LEU A 18 -0.46 -28.04 -24.64
N SER A 19 -0.85 -29.00 -23.82
CA SER A 19 -1.68 -28.73 -22.68
C SER A 19 -0.95 -27.65 -21.90
N PRO A 20 -1.59 -26.50 -21.58
CA PRO A 20 -1.00 -25.60 -20.64
C PRO A 20 -0.70 -26.44 -19.40
N GLY A 21 0.55 -26.47 -18.98
CA GLY A 21 0.94 -27.07 -17.70
C GLY A 21 0.01 -26.56 -16.61
N PRO A 22 -0.23 -27.32 -15.53
CA PRO A 22 -1.02 -26.83 -14.43
C PRO A 22 -0.45 -25.47 -14.07
N ALA A 23 -1.30 -24.43 -14.08
CA ALA A 23 -0.93 -23.12 -13.56
C ALA A 23 -0.27 -23.41 -12.22
N GLU A 24 1.01 -23.03 -12.05
CA GLU A 24 1.71 -23.24 -10.80
C GLU A 24 0.80 -22.68 -9.71
N ALA A 25 0.27 -23.57 -8.86
CA ALA A 25 -0.53 -23.15 -7.76
C ALA A 25 0.39 -22.24 -6.94
N TRP A 26 0.05 -20.94 -6.88
CA TRP A 26 0.77 -19.97 -6.06
C TRP A 26 1.01 -20.62 -4.72
N ASP A 27 2.28 -20.77 -4.36
CA ASP A 27 2.64 -21.35 -3.07
C ASP A 27 1.89 -20.55 -2.00
N ARG A 28 0.97 -21.25 -1.32
CA ARG A 28 0.15 -20.65 -0.27
C ARG A 28 0.97 -20.39 0.97
N GLY A 29 2.24 -19.94 0.79
CA GLY A 29 3.20 -19.68 1.84
C GLY A 29 2.54 -19.30 3.16
N ASP A 30 3.05 -19.76 4.29
CA ASP A 30 2.50 -19.45 5.59
C ASP A 30 2.64 -17.95 5.86
N VAL A 31 1.63 -17.34 6.49
CA VAL A 31 1.70 -15.97 6.97
C VAL A 31 2.30 -15.98 8.38
N HIS A 32 3.44 -15.34 8.54
CA HIS A 32 4.12 -15.22 9.82
C HIS A 32 4.21 -13.77 10.27
N ASN A 33 4.17 -13.57 11.61
CA ASN A 33 4.50 -12.27 12.18
C ASN A 33 5.98 -11.99 11.92
N PHE A 34 6.29 -10.91 11.23
CA PHE A 34 7.67 -10.48 10.99
C PHE A 34 8.27 -9.82 12.24
N ALA A 35 7.54 -8.88 12.84
CA ALA A 35 7.98 -8.10 14.00
C ALA A 35 6.80 -7.66 14.86
N THR A 36 7.09 -7.24 16.07
CA THR A 36 6.13 -6.61 16.99
C THR A 36 6.53 -5.15 17.21
N ILE A 37 5.58 -4.24 17.07
CA ILE A 37 5.80 -2.83 17.39
C ILE A 37 5.88 -2.68 18.92
N PRO A 38 6.96 -2.08 19.46
CA PRO A 38 7.11 -1.87 20.88
C PRO A 38 6.14 -0.79 21.41
N THR A 39 5.97 -0.74 22.71
CA THR A 39 5.45 0.47 23.35
C THR A 39 6.54 1.54 23.40
N PHE A 40 6.16 2.80 23.21
CA PHE A 40 7.08 3.93 23.28
C PHE A 40 6.39 5.15 23.89
N ALA A 41 7.18 6.07 24.44
CA ALA A 41 6.69 7.36 24.90
C ALA A 41 6.59 8.29 23.69
N PRO A 42 5.38 8.80 23.34
CA PRO A 42 5.24 9.74 22.25
C PRO A 42 5.95 11.06 22.55
N SER A 43 6.37 11.77 21.53
CA SER A 43 7.10 13.02 21.64
C SER A 43 6.48 14.12 20.75
N GLY A 44 6.83 15.37 21.01
CA GLY A 44 6.35 16.52 20.26
C GLY A 44 5.13 17.21 20.86
N PRO A 45 4.64 18.29 20.22
CA PRO A 45 3.55 19.11 20.75
C PRO A 45 2.24 18.33 20.88
N GLY A 46 1.66 18.33 22.09
CA GLY A 46 0.42 17.63 22.37
C GLY A 46 0.52 16.11 22.42
N ALA A 47 1.73 15.56 22.45
CA ALA A 47 1.97 14.13 22.52
C ALA A 47 1.42 13.55 23.85
N ALA A 48 0.57 12.55 23.74
CA ALA A 48 0.02 11.83 24.88
C ALA A 48 -0.36 10.41 24.50
N CYS A 49 -0.23 9.49 25.45
CA CYS A 49 -0.82 8.17 25.34
C CYS A 49 -2.28 8.15 25.82
N PRO A 50 -3.12 7.24 25.32
CA PRO A 50 -4.44 7.00 25.89
C PRO A 50 -4.37 6.69 27.39
N ASN A 51 -5.37 7.18 28.15
CA ASN A 51 -5.49 6.95 29.59
C ASN A 51 -4.28 7.40 30.41
N GLU A 52 -3.61 8.47 29.99
CA GLU A 52 -2.46 9.07 30.70
C GLU A 52 -1.29 8.08 30.92
N ALA A 53 -1.20 7.04 30.11
CA ALA A 53 -0.09 6.10 30.18
C ALA A 53 1.22 6.77 29.75
N LYS A 54 2.34 6.40 30.37
CA LYS A 54 3.67 6.92 30.01
C LYS A 54 4.19 6.42 28.69
N SER A 55 3.72 5.24 28.25
CA SER A 55 4.05 4.64 26.95
C SER A 55 2.85 3.92 26.38
N CYS A 56 2.77 3.87 25.07
CA CYS A 56 1.69 3.24 24.32
C CYS A 56 2.21 2.60 23.04
N THR A 57 1.41 1.71 22.46
CA THR A 57 1.65 1.21 21.11
C THR A 57 1.05 2.17 20.09
N SER A 58 1.50 2.07 18.86
CA SER A 58 0.90 2.72 17.70
C SER A 58 0.36 1.67 16.75
N ASP A 59 -0.69 2.02 16.03
CA ASP A 59 -0.95 1.41 14.75
C ASP A 59 0.15 1.82 13.78
N VAL A 60 0.47 0.95 12.84
CA VAL A 60 1.47 1.20 11.80
C VAL A 60 0.85 1.03 10.44
N GLU A 61 1.30 1.86 9.51
CA GLU A 61 0.94 1.75 8.12
C GLU A 61 2.15 1.99 7.23
N GLY A 62 2.15 1.33 6.07
CA GLY A 62 3.28 1.36 5.17
C GLY A 62 4.48 0.56 5.65
N VAL A 63 5.18 -0.02 4.69
CA VAL A 63 6.44 -0.73 4.89
C VAL A 63 7.29 -0.59 3.64
N THR A 64 8.59 -0.36 3.82
CA THR A 64 9.56 -0.41 2.73
C THR A 64 10.80 -1.18 3.15
N VAL A 65 11.53 -1.71 2.19
CA VAL A 65 12.72 -2.52 2.44
C VAL A 65 13.90 -1.95 1.66
N ALA A 66 14.97 -1.64 2.37
CA ALA A 66 16.23 -1.23 1.74
C ALA A 66 16.93 -2.41 1.04
N PRO A 67 17.90 -2.15 0.12
CA PRO A 67 18.61 -3.22 -0.59
C PRO A 67 19.40 -4.19 0.30
N ASP A 68 19.78 -3.77 1.50
CA ASP A 68 20.46 -4.61 2.49
C ASP A 68 19.48 -5.49 3.32
N GLY A 69 18.18 -5.36 3.05
CA GLY A 69 17.13 -6.09 3.74
C GLY A 69 16.61 -5.39 5.01
N THR A 70 17.13 -4.22 5.36
CA THR A 70 16.58 -3.42 6.47
C THR A 70 15.15 -3.01 6.15
N VAL A 71 14.25 -3.21 7.11
CA VAL A 71 12.81 -2.94 6.97
C VAL A 71 12.43 -1.70 7.77
N TYR A 72 11.66 -0.82 7.14
CA TYR A 72 11.15 0.41 7.73
C TYR A 72 9.64 0.39 7.75
N SER A 73 9.05 0.87 8.86
CA SER A 73 7.61 1.08 8.99
C SER A 73 7.35 2.34 9.81
N ALA A 74 6.22 3.00 9.61
CA ALA A 74 5.89 4.24 10.29
C ALA A 74 4.60 4.12 11.11
N SER A 75 4.50 4.94 12.17
CA SER A 75 3.30 4.99 13.00
C SER A 75 2.17 5.75 12.30
N TYR A 76 0.93 5.23 12.43
CA TYR A 76 -0.29 5.90 11.94
C TYR A 76 -1.10 6.56 13.06
N GLY A 77 -0.61 6.58 14.26
CA GLY A 77 -1.27 7.12 15.43
C GLY A 77 -1.20 6.19 16.63
N TYR A 78 -1.69 6.63 17.77
CA TYR A 78 -1.57 5.89 19.01
C TYR A 78 -2.81 5.06 19.36
N ASN A 79 -3.94 5.38 18.75
CA ASN A 79 -5.17 4.60 18.81
C ASN A 79 -5.99 4.76 17.54
N ARG A 80 -7.06 3.97 17.41
CA ARG A 80 -7.98 4.02 16.26
C ARG A 80 -8.66 5.38 16.07
N ASP A 81 -8.82 6.12 17.14
CA ASP A 81 -9.54 7.39 17.14
C ASP A 81 -8.62 8.56 16.78
N GLY A 82 -7.34 8.28 16.52
CA GLY A 82 -6.40 9.08 15.74
C GLY A 82 -6.08 10.49 16.26
N ALA A 83 -6.56 10.86 17.40
CA ALA A 83 -6.59 12.24 17.86
C ALA A 83 -5.47 12.61 18.83
N LEU A 84 -4.45 11.78 18.99
CA LEU A 84 -3.32 12.12 19.85
C LEU A 84 -2.31 12.95 19.07
N GLY A 85 -1.99 14.12 19.57
CA GLY A 85 -0.96 15.00 19.04
C GLY A 85 0.43 14.36 19.11
N GLY A 86 1.44 15.12 18.72
CA GLY A 86 2.84 14.69 18.72
C GLY A 86 3.35 14.36 17.33
N TYR A 87 4.56 13.79 17.28
CA TYR A 87 5.21 13.35 16.05
C TYR A 87 4.90 11.87 15.82
N GLY A 88 4.85 11.48 14.54
CA GLY A 88 4.88 10.08 14.15
C GLY A 88 6.26 9.47 14.41
N GLU A 89 6.33 8.14 14.45
CA GLU A 89 7.53 7.36 14.75
C GLU A 89 7.97 6.55 13.53
N LEU A 90 9.27 6.49 13.28
CA LEU A 90 9.85 5.55 12.32
C LEU A 90 10.45 4.36 13.06
N PHE A 91 10.07 3.15 12.69
CA PHE A 91 10.60 1.89 13.19
C PHE A 91 11.56 1.29 12.18
N VAL A 92 12.71 0.80 12.66
CA VAL A 92 13.77 0.21 11.84
C VAL A 92 14.02 -1.21 12.33
N PHE A 93 13.87 -2.19 11.44
CA PHE A 93 14.05 -3.60 11.76
C PHE A 93 15.15 -4.23 10.90
N ALA A 94 15.88 -5.16 11.48
CA ALA A 94 16.76 -6.05 10.74
C ALA A 94 15.96 -6.99 9.81
N PRO A 95 16.60 -7.63 8.82
CA PRO A 95 15.94 -8.57 7.91
C PRO A 95 15.26 -9.76 8.59
N ASN A 96 15.63 -10.07 9.82
CA ASN A 96 15.04 -11.15 10.63
C ASN A 96 13.88 -10.68 11.53
N GLY A 97 13.46 -9.41 11.45
CA GLY A 97 12.39 -8.84 12.25
C GLY A 97 12.80 -8.29 13.61
N GLN A 98 14.09 -8.35 13.97
CA GLN A 98 14.58 -7.72 15.20
C GLN A 98 14.51 -6.20 15.08
N LEU A 99 13.89 -5.53 16.06
CA LEU A 99 13.90 -4.07 16.16
C LEU A 99 15.34 -3.60 16.39
N LEU A 100 15.85 -2.75 15.50
CA LEU A 100 17.16 -2.12 15.62
C LEU A 100 17.07 -0.79 16.36
N THR A 101 16.11 0.04 16.00
CA THR A 101 15.83 1.34 16.62
C THR A 101 14.46 1.85 16.22
N HIS A 102 13.96 2.85 16.94
CA HIS A 102 12.85 3.70 16.52
C HIS A 102 13.10 5.12 17.03
N PHE A 103 12.56 6.10 16.35
CA PHE A 103 12.72 7.52 16.70
C PHE A 103 11.64 8.38 16.06
N PRO A 104 11.35 9.57 16.65
CA PRO A 104 10.33 10.46 16.13
C PRO A 104 10.74 11.10 14.80
N VAL A 105 9.79 11.21 13.87
CA VAL A 105 9.89 12.01 12.66
C VAL A 105 9.56 13.46 13.03
N VAL A 106 10.57 14.19 13.48
CA VAL A 106 10.40 15.54 14.02
C VAL A 106 9.74 16.48 13.02
N GLY A 107 8.69 17.16 13.44
CA GLY A 107 7.91 18.07 12.57
C GLY A 107 6.68 17.41 11.93
N SER A 108 6.55 16.08 11.94
CA SER A 108 5.39 15.39 11.38
C SER A 108 4.12 15.55 12.21
N SER A 109 2.99 15.10 11.67
CA SER A 109 1.83 14.70 12.44
C SER A 109 1.99 13.26 12.95
N PRO A 110 1.11 12.76 13.83
CA PRO A 110 1.13 11.35 14.23
C PRO A 110 0.66 10.40 13.11
N HIS A 111 0.16 10.92 12.00
CA HIS A 111 -0.46 10.14 10.91
C HIS A 111 0.51 9.96 9.74
N LEU A 112 1.60 9.23 9.98
CA LEU A 112 2.52 8.79 8.93
C LEU A 112 1.97 7.53 8.29
N ILE A 113 1.97 7.48 6.95
CA ILE A 113 1.22 6.45 6.23
C ILE A 113 2.09 5.71 5.20
N GLY A 114 2.25 6.19 4.00
CA GLY A 114 3.10 5.54 3.00
C GLY A 114 4.56 5.93 3.15
N LEU A 115 5.47 4.98 2.95
CA LEU A 115 6.90 5.28 2.96
C LEU A 115 7.67 4.46 1.93
N GLU A 116 8.77 5.03 1.44
CA GLU A 116 9.66 4.39 0.48
C GLU A 116 11.12 4.70 0.75
N TYR A 117 11.97 3.69 0.61
CA TYR A 117 13.42 3.87 0.70
C TYR A 117 13.97 4.44 -0.60
N GLN A 118 14.51 5.65 -0.54
CA GLN A 118 15.20 6.29 -1.66
C GLN A 118 16.67 5.88 -1.68
N GLN A 119 17.04 4.99 -2.59
CA GLN A 119 18.38 4.41 -2.65
C GLN A 119 19.45 5.46 -2.94
N SER A 120 19.18 6.46 -3.77
CA SER A 120 20.15 7.49 -4.17
C SER A 120 20.61 8.36 -3.01
N SER A 121 19.74 8.61 -2.03
CA SER A 121 20.06 9.40 -0.83
C SER A 121 20.19 8.57 0.45
N LYS A 122 19.94 7.25 0.38
CA LYS A 122 19.91 6.34 1.55
C LYS A 122 18.97 6.83 2.65
N SER A 123 17.87 7.46 2.27
CA SER A 123 16.86 8.03 3.16
C SER A 123 15.52 7.34 2.98
N VAL A 124 14.65 7.45 3.96
CA VAL A 124 13.26 7.04 3.86
C VAL A 124 12.41 8.28 3.57
N LEU A 125 11.63 8.25 2.50
CA LEU A 125 10.60 9.25 2.23
C LEU A 125 9.30 8.77 2.85
N ILE A 126 8.61 9.63 3.62
CA ILE A 126 7.43 9.27 4.39
C ILE A 126 6.30 10.27 4.10
N ALA A 127 5.15 9.78 3.64
CA ALA A 127 3.95 10.57 3.47
C ALA A 127 3.27 10.84 4.82
N ASP A 128 2.96 12.09 5.09
CA ASP A 128 2.23 12.56 6.25
C ASP A 128 0.82 12.96 5.81
N LEU A 129 -0.16 12.13 6.11
CA LEU A 129 -1.56 12.33 5.76
C LEU A 129 -2.13 13.58 6.44
N GLY A 130 -1.74 13.81 7.70
CA GLY A 130 -2.27 14.90 8.51
C GLY A 130 -1.77 16.30 8.10
N LYS A 131 -0.57 16.37 7.51
CA LYS A 131 0.04 17.65 7.09
C LYS A 131 0.13 17.86 5.59
N GLY A 132 -0.12 16.83 4.80
CA GLY A 132 0.08 16.89 3.34
C GLY A 132 1.55 17.13 2.95
N VAL A 133 2.47 16.58 3.73
CA VAL A 133 3.93 16.71 3.56
C VAL A 133 4.52 15.34 3.25
N VAL A 134 5.56 15.29 2.44
CA VAL A 134 6.50 14.17 2.42
C VAL A 134 7.73 14.58 3.21
N TRP A 135 8.07 13.79 4.22
CA TRP A 135 9.28 13.94 5.00
C TRP A 135 10.41 13.11 4.43
N LYS A 136 11.63 13.64 4.44
CA LYS A 136 12.87 12.90 4.17
C LYS A 136 13.57 12.63 5.50
N VAL A 137 13.75 11.36 5.79
CA VAL A 137 14.35 10.91 7.04
C VAL A 137 15.65 10.17 6.73
N ASP A 138 16.76 10.61 7.32
CA ASP A 138 18.01 9.86 7.35
C ASP A 138 17.96 8.89 8.54
N PRO A 139 17.81 7.56 8.32
CA PRO A 139 17.66 6.63 9.42
C PRO A 139 18.94 6.40 10.22
N LYS A 140 20.11 6.73 9.66
CA LYS A 140 21.39 6.62 10.35
C LYS A 140 21.67 7.83 11.23
N ALA A 141 21.45 9.03 10.70
CA ALA A 141 21.62 10.28 11.45
C ALA A 141 20.41 10.61 12.33
N GLN A 142 19.28 9.93 12.13
CA GLN A 142 17.99 10.19 12.80
C GLN A 142 17.52 11.63 12.62
N THR A 143 17.76 12.20 11.44
CA THR A 143 17.37 13.56 11.10
C THR A 143 16.21 13.58 10.12
N THR A 144 15.36 14.61 10.24
CA THR A 144 14.17 14.82 9.41
C THR A 144 14.26 16.16 8.71
N SER A 145 13.86 16.21 7.46
CA SER A 145 13.66 17.44 6.68
C SER A 145 12.42 17.34 5.80
N MET A 146 11.82 18.48 5.48
CA MET A 146 10.73 18.52 4.52
C MET A 146 11.26 18.18 3.12
N PHE A 147 10.65 17.20 2.44
CA PHE A 147 10.98 16.83 1.07
C PHE A 147 10.07 17.55 0.06
N MET A 148 8.77 17.56 0.32
CA MET A 148 7.78 18.33 -0.45
C MET A 148 6.54 18.64 0.39
N GLN A 149 5.84 19.71 0.03
CA GLN A 149 4.53 20.09 0.56
C GLN A 149 3.54 20.12 -0.60
N ALA A 150 2.45 19.35 -0.51
CA ALA A 150 1.40 19.37 -1.52
C ALA A 150 0.51 20.62 -1.36
N PRO A 151 0.20 21.34 -2.44
CA PRO A 151 -0.76 22.44 -2.39
C PRO A 151 -2.21 21.94 -2.41
N THR A 152 -3.13 22.80 -1.96
CA THR A 152 -4.56 22.63 -2.20
C THR A 152 -4.89 23.10 -3.61
N ILE A 153 -5.37 22.21 -4.48
CA ILE A 153 -5.84 22.54 -5.84
C ILE A 153 -7.31 22.22 -6.06
N ILE A 154 -7.91 21.44 -5.18
CA ILE A 154 -9.35 21.17 -5.17
C ILE A 154 -9.98 21.99 -4.05
N ALA A 155 -10.91 22.87 -4.39
CA ALA A 155 -11.56 23.76 -3.44
C ALA A 155 -12.19 22.97 -2.26
N GLY A 156 -11.90 23.39 -1.04
CA GLY A 156 -12.42 22.78 0.19
C GLY A 156 -11.80 21.42 0.55
N LYS A 157 -10.73 21.00 -0.13
CA LYS A 157 -10.03 19.73 0.14
C LYS A 157 -8.59 20.00 0.55
N SER A 158 -8.23 19.75 1.80
CA SER A 158 -6.83 19.73 2.20
C SER A 158 -6.10 18.54 1.57
N PRO A 159 -4.78 18.65 1.29
CA PRO A 159 -4.00 17.50 0.84
C PRO A 159 -4.01 16.37 1.88
N GLY A 160 -4.19 15.14 1.42
CA GLY A 160 -4.08 13.93 2.23
C GLY A 160 -3.15 12.94 1.54
N LEU A 161 -1.83 13.15 1.70
CA LEU A 161 -0.82 12.31 1.04
C LEU A 161 -0.84 10.91 1.61
N ASN A 162 -0.77 9.91 0.72
CA ASN A 162 -0.94 8.53 1.12
C ASN A 162 0.24 7.64 0.69
N ALA A 163 0.44 7.44 -0.59
CA ALA A 163 1.45 6.53 -1.13
C ALA A 163 2.48 7.26 -1.96
N LEU A 164 3.67 6.67 -2.09
CA LEU A 164 4.69 7.19 -3.00
C LEU A 164 5.43 6.07 -3.73
N THR A 165 5.91 6.40 -4.91
CA THR A 165 6.71 5.51 -5.77
C THR A 165 7.70 6.35 -6.59
N PHE A 166 8.64 5.68 -7.28
CA PHE A 166 9.67 6.31 -8.10
C PHE A 166 9.57 5.90 -9.56
N ASP A 167 9.85 6.83 -10.47
CA ASP A 167 10.19 6.45 -11.85
C ASP A 167 11.67 6.05 -11.97
N LYS A 168 12.07 5.65 -13.19
CA LYS A 168 13.47 5.23 -13.48
C LYS A 168 14.48 6.36 -13.33
N SER A 169 14.05 7.61 -13.41
CA SER A 169 14.89 8.81 -13.22
C SER A 169 14.98 9.23 -11.74
N GLY A 170 14.27 8.54 -10.85
CA GLY A 170 14.21 8.85 -9.44
C GLY A 170 13.23 9.97 -9.09
N ASN A 171 12.41 10.46 -10.04
CA ASN A 171 11.34 11.36 -9.69
C ASN A 171 10.35 10.66 -8.77
N VAL A 172 9.80 11.40 -7.82
CA VAL A 172 8.91 10.90 -6.79
C VAL A 172 7.48 11.22 -7.16
N TYR A 173 6.63 10.21 -7.14
CA TYR A 173 5.19 10.33 -7.35
C TYR A 173 4.48 10.03 -6.04
N VAL A 174 3.49 10.86 -5.69
CA VAL A 174 2.79 10.77 -4.41
C VAL A 174 1.29 10.85 -4.64
N SER A 175 0.53 9.88 -4.15
CA SER A 175 -0.93 9.92 -4.19
C SER A 175 -1.50 10.84 -3.10
N ASP A 176 -2.60 11.50 -3.42
CA ASP A 176 -3.37 12.36 -2.54
C ASP A 176 -4.80 11.83 -2.45
N SER A 177 -5.11 11.18 -1.34
CA SER A 177 -6.40 10.51 -1.13
C SER A 177 -7.59 11.46 -1.04
N PHE A 178 -7.35 12.71 -0.65
CA PHE A 178 -8.44 13.67 -0.45
C PHE A 178 -8.73 14.51 -1.68
N GLN A 179 -7.73 14.76 -2.51
CA GLN A 179 -7.86 15.55 -3.73
C GLN A 179 -7.97 14.68 -5.00
N GLY A 180 -7.67 13.37 -4.92
CA GLY A 180 -7.65 12.49 -6.10
C GLY A 180 -6.53 12.83 -7.08
N VAL A 181 -5.41 13.32 -6.58
CA VAL A 181 -4.27 13.82 -7.36
C VAL A 181 -3.09 12.87 -7.20
N ILE A 182 -2.28 12.75 -8.25
CA ILE A 182 -0.93 12.21 -8.14
C ILE A 182 0.05 13.35 -8.37
N TRP A 183 0.76 13.70 -7.31
CA TRP A 183 1.81 14.71 -7.33
C TRP A 183 3.10 14.12 -7.88
N ARG A 184 3.92 14.95 -8.55
CA ARG A 184 5.26 14.60 -8.99
C ARG A 184 6.24 15.68 -8.57
N THR A 185 7.40 15.25 -8.05
CA THR A 185 8.55 16.12 -7.82
C THR A 185 9.83 15.44 -8.27
N GLY A 186 10.93 16.19 -8.37
CA GLY A 186 12.24 15.62 -8.69
C GLY A 186 12.84 14.75 -7.57
N PRO A 187 13.97 14.09 -7.82
CA PRO A 187 14.61 13.20 -6.84
C PRO A 187 15.13 13.91 -5.59
N SER A 188 15.26 15.22 -5.63
CA SER A 188 15.66 16.05 -4.48
C SER A 188 14.49 16.70 -3.75
N GLY A 189 13.26 16.47 -4.18
CA GLY A 189 12.07 17.11 -3.63
C GLY A 189 11.83 18.51 -4.19
N GLY A 190 11.21 19.36 -3.39
CA GLY A 190 10.83 20.73 -3.76
C GLY A 190 9.35 20.88 -4.11
N THR A 191 9.01 21.88 -4.91
CA THR A 191 7.63 22.17 -5.30
C THR A 191 7.08 21.07 -6.22
N PRO A 192 6.01 20.37 -5.85
CA PRO A 192 5.43 19.34 -6.68
C PRO A 192 4.55 19.94 -7.79
N THR A 193 4.39 19.18 -8.86
CA THR A 193 3.40 19.43 -9.90
C THR A 193 2.30 18.36 -9.87
N ALA A 194 1.07 18.75 -10.19
CA ALA A 194 -0.02 17.78 -10.34
C ALA A 194 0.20 16.99 -11.64
N TRP A 195 0.84 15.82 -11.54
CA TRP A 195 1.13 14.96 -12.69
C TRP A 195 -0.16 14.35 -13.26
N TYR A 196 -1.09 13.96 -12.37
CA TYR A 196 -2.43 13.53 -12.72
C TYR A 196 -3.42 14.19 -11.75
N ALA A 197 -4.45 14.84 -12.30
CA ALA A 197 -5.49 15.49 -11.50
C ALA A 197 -6.79 15.62 -12.32
N PRO A 198 -7.97 15.59 -11.68
CA PRO A 198 -9.25 15.79 -12.38
C PRO A 198 -9.36 17.18 -13.03
N THR A 199 -8.58 18.16 -12.56
CA THR A 199 -8.50 19.52 -13.13
C THR A 199 -7.62 19.63 -14.35
N ASN A 200 -6.81 18.62 -14.69
CA ASN A 200 -5.93 18.65 -15.85
C ASN A 200 -6.70 18.31 -17.14
N PRO A 201 -6.51 19.06 -18.24
CA PRO A 201 -7.15 18.74 -19.52
C PRO A 201 -6.83 17.31 -20.00
N GLY A 202 -7.87 16.56 -20.39
CA GLY A 202 -7.74 15.19 -20.88
C GLY A 202 -7.49 14.12 -19.81
N GLN A 203 -7.48 14.50 -18.54
CA GLN A 203 -7.50 13.57 -17.40
C GLN A 203 -8.91 13.48 -16.81
N ASN A 204 -9.19 12.45 -16.06
CA ASN A 204 -10.52 12.15 -15.51
C ASN A 204 -10.50 12.12 -13.98
N ASP A 205 -11.66 11.91 -13.37
CA ASP A 205 -11.90 11.96 -11.95
C ASP A 205 -11.91 10.58 -11.25
N LEU A 206 -11.39 9.55 -11.92
CA LEU A 206 -11.38 8.17 -11.38
C LEU A 206 -10.63 8.00 -10.06
N LEU A 207 -9.83 8.97 -9.65
CA LEU A 207 -9.10 8.97 -8.38
C LEU A 207 -9.71 9.86 -7.31
N LEU A 208 -10.83 10.52 -7.58
CA LEU A 208 -11.51 11.32 -6.55
C LEU A 208 -12.01 10.44 -5.39
N PRO A 209 -12.03 10.98 -4.18
CA PRO A 209 -12.72 10.35 -3.05
C PRO A 209 -14.23 10.31 -3.27
N ASP A 210 -14.92 9.36 -2.64
CA ASP A 210 -16.38 9.34 -2.63
C ASP A 210 -16.90 10.14 -1.43
N PRO A 211 -17.55 11.29 -1.64
CA PRO A 211 -18.02 12.13 -0.54
C PRO A 211 -19.19 11.51 0.24
N ASN A 212 -19.83 10.47 -0.30
CA ASN A 212 -20.92 9.77 0.35
C ASN A 212 -20.45 8.60 1.23
N LYS A 213 -19.16 8.28 1.20
CA LYS A 213 -18.51 7.30 2.05
C LYS A 213 -17.73 8.04 3.12
N GLY A 214 -18.08 7.89 4.37
CA GLY A 214 -17.46 8.59 5.49
C GLY A 214 -17.44 7.77 6.76
N GLU A 215 -17.87 6.51 6.66
CA GLU A 215 -17.93 5.60 7.81
C GLU A 215 -16.69 4.71 7.88
N ILE A 216 -16.44 4.19 9.08
CA ILE A 216 -15.28 3.34 9.41
C ILE A 216 -15.14 2.12 8.47
N LEU A 217 -16.25 1.60 7.95
CA LEU A 217 -16.26 0.43 7.06
C LEU A 217 -16.07 0.78 5.58
N SER A 218 -16.06 2.05 5.23
CA SER A 218 -15.92 2.51 3.85
C SER A 218 -15.26 3.89 3.84
N PRO A 219 -13.93 3.98 4.06
CA PRO A 219 -13.24 5.26 4.08
C PRO A 219 -13.39 5.98 2.73
N PRO A 220 -13.57 7.31 2.76
CA PRO A 220 -13.83 8.11 1.55
C PRO A 220 -12.57 8.33 0.70
N PHE A 221 -11.48 7.57 0.93
CA PHE A 221 -10.20 7.78 0.28
C PHE A 221 -10.28 7.52 -1.22
N GLY A 222 -9.85 8.49 -2.00
CA GLY A 222 -9.64 8.38 -3.44
C GLY A 222 -8.32 7.67 -3.75
N ALA A 223 -7.38 8.38 -4.41
CA ALA A 223 -6.06 7.85 -4.74
C ALA A 223 -5.35 7.32 -3.49
N ASN A 224 -5.00 6.03 -3.50
CA ASN A 224 -4.31 5.35 -2.40
C ASN A 224 -3.00 4.75 -2.91
N GLY A 225 -2.75 3.45 -2.76
CA GLY A 225 -1.55 2.79 -3.24
C GLY A 225 -1.26 3.08 -4.70
N ILE A 226 -0.01 3.41 -5.04
CA ILE A 226 0.44 3.68 -6.42
C ILE A 226 1.71 2.92 -6.72
N GLU A 227 1.84 2.44 -7.97
CA GLU A 227 3.04 1.77 -8.44
C GLU A 227 3.13 1.78 -9.96
N PHE A 228 4.35 1.92 -10.49
CA PHE A 228 4.61 1.72 -11.91
C PHE A 228 4.69 0.24 -12.27
N ASN A 229 4.28 -0.12 -13.50
CA ASN A 229 4.65 -1.39 -14.07
C ASN A 229 6.18 -1.45 -14.31
N ASN A 230 6.71 -2.66 -14.54
CA ASN A 230 8.16 -2.85 -14.76
C ASN A 230 8.73 -2.02 -15.91
N GLY A 231 7.92 -1.80 -16.95
CA GLY A 231 8.27 -0.97 -18.10
C GLY A 231 8.30 0.53 -17.81
N ALA A 232 7.66 0.99 -16.73
CA ALA A 232 7.35 2.39 -16.42
C ALA A 232 6.52 3.05 -17.55
N THR A 233 5.70 2.27 -18.24
CA THR A 233 4.78 2.74 -19.31
C THR A 233 3.39 3.04 -18.78
N ALA A 234 3.08 2.63 -17.57
CA ALA A 234 1.84 2.92 -16.88
C ALA A 234 2.08 3.00 -15.36
N LEU A 235 1.36 3.90 -14.71
CA LEU A 235 1.20 3.94 -13.26
C LEU A 235 -0.16 3.36 -12.92
N PHE A 236 -0.18 2.43 -11.97
CA PHE A 236 -1.41 1.91 -11.38
C PHE A 236 -1.69 2.66 -10.07
N ALA A 237 -2.94 3.08 -9.90
CA ALA A 237 -3.39 3.75 -8.70
C ALA A 237 -4.66 3.08 -8.17
N LEU A 238 -4.68 2.81 -6.89
CA LEU A 238 -5.85 2.27 -6.21
C LEU A 238 -6.81 3.42 -5.86
N ASN A 239 -8.11 3.16 -5.98
CA ASN A 239 -9.15 4.00 -5.40
C ASN A 239 -9.91 3.18 -4.37
N THR A 240 -9.69 3.47 -3.08
CA THR A 240 -10.30 2.73 -1.97
C THR A 240 -11.81 2.93 -1.94
N ALA A 241 -12.30 4.14 -2.16
CA ALA A 241 -13.72 4.45 -2.11
C ALA A 241 -14.51 3.73 -3.20
N TYR A 242 -13.94 3.59 -4.40
CA TYR A 242 -14.62 2.95 -5.53
C TYR A 242 -14.21 1.49 -5.75
N ASN A 243 -13.42 0.91 -4.84
CA ASN A 243 -13.01 -0.50 -4.91
C ASN A 243 -12.37 -0.87 -6.25
N SER A 244 -11.51 0.01 -6.78
CA SER A 244 -10.98 -0.09 -8.14
C SER A 244 -9.47 0.13 -8.22
N ILE A 245 -8.90 -0.34 -9.33
CA ILE A 245 -7.57 0.01 -9.80
C ILE A 245 -7.74 0.87 -11.05
N VAL A 246 -7.04 1.99 -11.10
CA VAL A 246 -6.94 2.88 -12.26
C VAL A 246 -5.57 2.70 -12.89
N LYS A 247 -5.54 2.47 -14.21
CA LYS A 247 -4.31 2.44 -15.01
C LYS A 247 -4.16 3.78 -15.72
N ILE A 248 -3.05 4.45 -15.48
CA ILE A 248 -2.71 5.75 -16.07
C ILE A 248 -1.52 5.54 -17.00
N PRO A 249 -1.68 5.66 -18.33
CA PRO A 249 -0.56 5.57 -19.27
C PRO A 249 0.46 6.66 -19.03
N VAL A 250 1.75 6.33 -19.14
CA VAL A 250 2.84 7.32 -19.18
C VAL A 250 3.15 7.60 -20.63
N LYS A 251 3.01 8.87 -21.06
CA LYS A 251 3.34 9.29 -22.42
C LYS A 251 4.85 9.36 -22.62
N THR A 252 5.28 9.45 -23.87
CA THR A 252 6.71 9.49 -24.23
C THR A 252 7.46 10.69 -23.64
N ASP A 253 6.74 11.81 -23.39
CA ASP A 253 7.27 12.99 -22.70
C ASP A 253 7.24 12.88 -21.16
N GLY A 254 6.83 11.75 -20.62
CA GLY A 254 6.70 11.49 -19.19
C GLY A 254 5.45 12.08 -18.55
N SER A 255 4.55 12.72 -19.31
CA SER A 255 3.27 13.21 -18.81
C SER A 255 2.24 12.07 -18.67
N ALA A 256 1.23 12.30 -17.84
CA ALA A 256 0.13 11.35 -17.67
C ALA A 256 -0.81 11.37 -18.88
N GLY A 257 -1.26 10.18 -19.28
CA GLY A 257 -2.39 10.01 -20.18
C GLY A 257 -3.72 10.04 -19.42
N THR A 258 -4.81 9.74 -20.14
CA THR A 258 -6.13 9.54 -19.53
C THR A 258 -6.16 8.22 -18.75
N GLY A 259 -6.57 8.26 -17.50
CA GLY A 259 -6.76 7.08 -16.68
C GLY A 259 -7.94 6.24 -17.16
N VAL A 260 -7.82 4.94 -17.00
CA VAL A 260 -8.92 4.00 -17.27
C VAL A 260 -9.08 3.05 -16.10
N THR A 261 -10.30 2.65 -15.82
CA THR A 261 -10.56 1.60 -14.83
C THR A 261 -9.96 0.29 -15.33
N PHE A 262 -9.01 -0.25 -14.58
CA PHE A 262 -8.30 -1.48 -14.93
C PHE A 262 -8.96 -2.72 -14.31
N THR A 263 -9.38 -2.61 -13.04
CA THR A 263 -10.04 -3.68 -12.29
C THR A 263 -10.98 -3.07 -11.26
N THR A 264 -12.07 -3.77 -10.94
CA THR A 264 -13.06 -3.37 -9.92
C THR A 264 -13.39 -4.54 -9.00
N GLY A 265 -14.13 -4.27 -7.94
CA GLY A 265 -14.61 -5.30 -7.01
C GLY A 265 -13.57 -5.76 -6.00
N LEU A 266 -12.60 -4.91 -5.71
CA LEU A 266 -11.61 -5.13 -4.65
C LEU A 266 -12.11 -4.49 -3.35
N ASN A 267 -12.20 -5.24 -2.27
CA ASN A 267 -12.74 -4.75 -1.00
C ASN A 267 -11.76 -3.79 -0.29
N GLY A 268 -11.90 -2.49 -0.56
CA GLY A 268 -11.06 -1.44 0.01
C GLY A 268 -9.58 -1.61 -0.37
N PRO A 269 -9.22 -1.49 -1.66
CA PRO A 269 -7.83 -1.60 -2.09
C PRO A 269 -7.03 -0.45 -1.50
N ASP A 270 -5.91 -0.77 -0.86
CA ASP A 270 -5.10 0.13 -0.04
C ASP A 270 -3.64 0.15 -0.50
N GLY A 271 -2.85 -0.85 -0.16
CA GLY A 271 -1.46 -0.99 -0.59
C GLY A 271 -1.31 -1.73 -1.92
N LEU A 272 -0.28 -1.38 -2.70
CA LEU A 272 0.00 -1.96 -4.01
C LEU A 272 1.48 -2.29 -4.15
N ALA A 273 1.78 -3.47 -4.72
CA ALA A 273 3.11 -3.83 -5.20
C ALA A 273 3.01 -4.52 -6.56
N VAL A 274 4.07 -4.39 -7.37
CA VAL A 274 4.15 -5.01 -8.71
C VAL A 274 5.28 -6.05 -8.70
N ASP A 275 4.97 -7.28 -9.11
CA ASP A 275 5.98 -8.33 -9.24
C ASP A 275 6.74 -8.30 -10.59
N ALA A 276 7.69 -9.20 -10.78
CA ALA A 276 8.50 -9.25 -11.99
C ALA A 276 7.71 -9.58 -13.26
N ASN A 277 6.51 -10.14 -13.13
CA ASN A 277 5.61 -10.49 -14.23
C ASN A 277 4.52 -9.43 -14.47
N ASP A 278 4.66 -8.25 -13.85
CA ASP A 278 3.66 -7.18 -13.86
C ASP A 278 2.32 -7.56 -13.21
N ASN A 279 2.27 -8.61 -12.38
CA ASN A 279 1.10 -8.83 -11.55
C ASN A 279 1.04 -7.79 -10.42
N LEU A 280 -0.16 -7.32 -10.15
CA LEU A 280 -0.44 -6.37 -9.09
C LEU A 280 -0.86 -7.12 -7.83
N TRP A 281 -0.10 -6.96 -6.76
CA TRP A 281 -0.40 -7.51 -5.44
C TRP A 281 -1.05 -6.41 -4.60
N VAL A 282 -2.31 -6.56 -4.28
CA VAL A 282 -3.15 -5.55 -3.66
C VAL A 282 -3.57 -5.98 -2.27
N ALA A 283 -3.30 -5.14 -1.28
CA ALA A 283 -3.92 -5.26 0.03
C ALA A 283 -5.37 -4.76 -0.07
N ALA A 284 -6.32 -5.68 -0.04
CA ALA A 284 -7.75 -5.37 0.02
C ALA A 284 -8.17 -5.30 1.49
N ASN A 285 -7.92 -4.13 2.09
CA ASN A 285 -7.93 -3.90 3.53
C ASN A 285 -9.28 -4.21 4.19
N GLN A 286 -10.40 -3.83 3.55
CA GLN A 286 -11.74 -4.10 4.09
C GLN A 286 -12.16 -5.57 3.93
N GLY A 287 -11.47 -6.33 3.08
CA GLY A 287 -11.69 -7.76 2.88
C GLY A 287 -10.79 -8.66 3.71
N ASP A 288 -9.83 -8.09 4.45
CA ASP A 288 -8.77 -8.85 5.14
C ASP A 288 -8.08 -9.85 4.18
N GLU A 289 -7.84 -9.44 2.94
CA GLU A 289 -7.30 -10.30 1.90
C GLU A 289 -6.19 -9.63 1.07
N ILE A 290 -5.30 -10.45 0.52
CA ILE A 290 -4.40 -10.05 -0.55
C ILE A 290 -5.01 -10.56 -1.87
N VAL A 291 -5.12 -9.65 -2.83
CA VAL A 291 -5.64 -9.96 -4.16
C VAL A 291 -4.52 -9.80 -5.19
N VAL A 292 -4.36 -10.79 -6.05
CA VAL A 292 -3.41 -10.73 -7.17
C VAL A 292 -4.17 -10.51 -8.46
N VAL A 293 -3.80 -9.47 -9.19
CA VAL A 293 -4.39 -9.10 -10.48
C VAL A 293 -3.32 -9.23 -11.56
N ASP A 294 -3.62 -9.96 -12.63
CA ASP A 294 -2.70 -10.16 -13.75
C ASP A 294 -2.54 -8.89 -14.62
N PRO A 295 -1.58 -8.84 -15.56
CA PRO A 295 -1.38 -7.68 -16.45
C PRO A 295 -2.57 -7.34 -17.36
N ASN A 296 -3.57 -8.23 -17.44
CA ASN A 296 -4.80 -8.02 -18.20
C ASN A 296 -5.98 -7.52 -17.33
N GLY A 297 -5.75 -7.29 -16.04
CA GLY A 297 -6.77 -6.82 -15.11
C GLY A 297 -7.65 -7.93 -14.51
N ARG A 298 -7.27 -9.20 -14.63
CA ARG A 298 -8.02 -10.33 -14.08
C ARG A 298 -7.51 -10.67 -12.69
N VAL A 299 -8.42 -10.89 -11.75
CA VAL A 299 -8.07 -11.45 -10.45
C VAL A 299 -7.71 -12.92 -10.63
N VAL A 300 -6.45 -13.27 -10.38
CA VAL A 300 -5.92 -14.63 -10.55
C VAL A 300 -5.70 -15.37 -9.24
N ALA A 301 -5.59 -14.63 -8.14
CA ALA A 301 -5.50 -15.23 -6.81
C ALA A 301 -6.09 -14.31 -5.74
N LYS A 302 -6.59 -14.92 -4.67
CA LYS A 302 -7.01 -14.26 -3.43
C LYS A 302 -6.53 -15.08 -2.24
N ARG A 303 -6.04 -14.39 -1.23
CA ARG A 303 -5.66 -14.99 0.04
C ARG A 303 -6.29 -14.21 1.18
N ALA A 304 -7.25 -14.81 1.86
CA ALA A 304 -7.80 -14.26 3.09
C ALA A 304 -6.80 -14.48 4.24
N ILE A 305 -6.54 -13.43 5.00
CA ILE A 305 -5.65 -13.51 6.18
C ILE A 305 -6.41 -14.08 7.38
N SER A 306 -7.74 -14.09 7.32
CA SER A 306 -8.63 -14.29 8.46
C SER A 306 -8.79 -15.73 8.98
N THR A 307 -8.39 -16.75 8.21
CA THR A 307 -8.72 -18.17 8.57
C THR A 307 -7.74 -18.86 9.50
N ALA A 308 -6.55 -18.29 9.69
CA ALA A 308 -5.49 -18.89 10.50
C ALA A 308 -5.10 -18.11 11.76
N LEU A 309 -5.70 -16.93 12.00
CA LEU A 309 -5.36 -16.08 13.13
C LEU A 309 -6.51 -16.01 14.15
N PRO A 310 -6.23 -15.98 15.46
CA PRO A 310 -7.24 -15.80 16.51
C PRO A 310 -8.06 -14.52 16.22
N VAL A 311 -9.34 -14.49 16.66
CA VAL A 311 -10.28 -13.37 16.45
C VAL A 311 -9.71 -12.00 16.84
N THR A 312 -8.69 -11.95 17.69
CA THR A 312 -7.94 -10.75 18.08
C THR A 312 -7.04 -10.18 16.96
N ALA A 313 -6.88 -10.91 15.84
CA ALA A 313 -5.98 -10.58 14.75
C ALA A 313 -6.68 -9.99 13.50
N ARG A 314 -8.02 -9.86 13.52
CA ARG A 314 -8.80 -9.48 12.33
C ARG A 314 -8.67 -8.03 11.85
N SER A 315 -8.05 -7.15 12.63
CA SER A 315 -7.89 -5.73 12.26
C SER A 315 -6.50 -5.41 11.66
N ARG A 316 -5.82 -6.38 11.03
CA ARG A 316 -4.38 -6.35 10.80
C ARG A 316 -3.95 -6.36 9.33
N ALA A 317 -4.86 -6.20 8.39
CA ALA A 317 -4.54 -6.20 6.96
C ALA A 317 -3.91 -4.89 6.45
N CYS A 318 -3.80 -3.86 7.30
CA CYS A 318 -3.36 -2.52 6.90
C CYS A 318 -1.88 -2.38 6.53
N CYS A 319 -1.02 -3.36 6.80
CA CYS A 319 0.43 -3.17 6.71
C CYS A 319 1.06 -3.72 5.44
N PHE A 320 0.36 -3.70 4.31
CA PHE A 320 0.87 -4.29 3.09
C PHE A 320 1.30 -3.23 2.08
N ARG A 321 2.50 -2.70 2.23
CA ARG A 321 3.21 -2.01 1.16
C ARG A 321 4.59 -2.61 0.94
N ARG A 322 4.81 -3.13 -0.26
CA ARG A 322 6.09 -3.24 -0.93
C ARG A 322 7.24 -4.04 -0.28
N ALA A 323 6.99 -5.22 0.26
CA ALA A 323 8.09 -6.16 0.48
C ALA A 323 8.66 -6.75 -0.83
N LEU A 324 7.99 -6.52 -1.97
CA LEU A 324 8.34 -7.15 -3.25
C LEU A 324 9.31 -6.33 -4.13
N SER A 325 9.49 -5.04 -3.90
CA SER A 325 10.35 -4.21 -4.76
C SER A 325 11.85 -4.45 -4.59
N SER A 326 12.29 -4.95 -3.44
CA SER A 326 13.71 -5.25 -3.19
C SER A 326 14.21 -6.51 -3.92
N ALA A 327 13.33 -7.33 -4.48
CA ALA A 327 13.72 -8.52 -5.25
C ALA A 327 14.31 -8.20 -6.63
N ARG A 328 14.20 -6.96 -7.10
CA ARG A 328 14.72 -6.55 -8.42
C ARG A 328 16.25 -6.53 -8.55
N THR A 329 17.01 -6.57 -7.47
CA THR A 329 18.47 -6.40 -7.51
C THR A 329 19.28 -7.69 -7.56
N ARG A 330 18.64 -8.88 -7.53
CA ARG A 330 19.35 -10.15 -7.71
C ARG A 330 18.84 -10.89 -8.93
N ALA A 331 19.41 -10.58 -10.09
CA ALA A 331 19.36 -11.46 -11.25
C ALA A 331 19.95 -12.82 -10.87
N GLY A 332 19.12 -13.87 -10.81
CA GLY A 332 19.59 -15.24 -10.67
C GLY A 332 18.88 -16.15 -9.67
N SER A 333 17.87 -15.70 -8.92
CA SER A 333 17.13 -16.55 -8.00
C SER A 333 15.67 -16.69 -8.44
N THR A 334 15.28 -17.86 -8.87
CA THR A 334 13.91 -18.25 -9.27
C THR A 334 13.02 -18.67 -8.10
N SER A 335 13.27 -18.18 -6.90
CA SER A 335 12.40 -18.44 -5.75
C SER A 335 11.36 -17.33 -5.60
N PRO A 336 10.05 -17.63 -5.65
CA PRO A 336 9.02 -16.65 -5.31
C PRO A 336 9.20 -16.23 -3.86
N ILE A 337 9.14 -14.91 -3.62
CA ILE A 337 9.28 -14.36 -2.28
C ILE A 337 8.03 -14.69 -1.50
N SER A 338 8.11 -15.72 -0.65
CA SER A 338 7.02 -16.22 0.18
C SER A 338 6.97 -15.58 1.57
N ARG A 339 7.53 -14.38 1.78
CA ARG A 339 7.50 -13.71 3.07
C ARG A 339 6.75 -12.40 3.00
N PHE A 340 5.55 -12.42 3.53
CA PHE A 340 4.75 -11.23 3.76
C PHE A 340 5.09 -10.65 5.14
N ILE A 341 5.37 -9.36 5.20
CA ILE A 341 5.74 -8.67 6.42
C ILE A 341 4.51 -7.94 6.95
N CYS A 342 4.00 -8.34 8.11
CA CYS A 342 2.95 -7.65 8.82
C CYS A 342 3.40 -7.36 10.25
N PRO A 343 3.67 -6.10 10.62
CA PRO A 343 3.88 -5.73 12.01
C PRO A 343 2.54 -5.68 12.75
N LEU A 344 2.51 -6.13 14.01
CA LEU A 344 1.31 -6.25 14.82
C LEU A 344 1.18 -5.11 15.83
N PRO A 345 0.08 -4.33 15.84
CA PRO A 345 -0.35 -3.61 17.04
C PRO A 345 -1.28 -4.48 17.91
N ALA A 346 -1.22 -4.27 19.22
CA ALA A 346 -2.12 -4.91 20.18
C ALA A 346 -3.50 -4.21 20.12
N CYS A 347 -4.48 -4.77 19.44
CA CYS A 347 -5.84 -4.24 19.41
C CYS A 347 -6.62 -4.74 20.64
N ARG A 348 -7.01 -3.86 21.56
CA ARG A 348 -7.98 -4.15 22.62
C ARG A 348 -9.39 -4.04 22.08
N ARG A 349 -10.24 -5.01 22.42
CA ARG A 349 -11.67 -5.06 22.11
C ARG A 349 -12.39 -3.83 22.64
N SER A 350 -13.25 -3.22 21.82
CA SER A 350 -14.33 -2.35 22.28
C SER A 350 -15.30 -3.17 23.13
N ARG A 351 -15.67 -2.62 24.28
CA ARG A 351 -16.62 -3.21 25.21
C ARG A 351 -17.96 -3.51 24.53
N SER A 352 -18.49 -4.69 24.82
CA SER A 352 -19.86 -5.04 24.58
C SER A 352 -20.81 -3.97 25.16
N ILE A 353 -21.72 -3.50 24.34
CA ILE A 353 -22.87 -2.69 24.78
C ILE A 353 -23.65 -3.53 25.81
N PRO A 354 -23.90 -3.05 27.03
CA PRO A 354 -24.74 -3.79 27.96
C PRO A 354 -26.17 -3.81 27.40
N ALA A 355 -26.75 -5.01 27.34
CA ALA A 355 -28.16 -5.18 27.01
C ALA A 355 -28.98 -4.36 28.00
N GLY A 356 -29.81 -3.46 27.49
CA GLY A 356 -30.76 -2.71 28.30
C GLY A 356 -31.78 -3.64 28.99
N PRO A 357 -32.31 -3.27 30.15
CA PRO A 357 -33.21 -4.12 30.92
C PRO A 357 -34.48 -4.41 30.15
N SER A 358 -34.83 -5.69 30.07
CA SER A 358 -36.11 -6.18 29.55
C SER A 358 -37.25 -5.59 30.37
N ARG A 359 -38.14 -4.85 29.72
CA ARG A 359 -39.42 -4.43 30.33
C ARG A 359 -40.30 -5.67 30.55
N SER A 360 -40.50 -6.04 31.76
CA SER A 360 -41.57 -6.98 32.15
C SER A 360 -42.95 -6.32 31.98
N SER A 361 -43.77 -6.89 31.14
CA SER A 361 -45.19 -6.59 31.06
C SER A 361 -45.89 -7.24 32.28
N THR A 362 -46.37 -6.42 33.19
CA THR A 362 -47.39 -6.85 34.17
C THR A 362 -48.73 -6.33 33.71
N THR A 363 -49.57 -7.23 33.28
CA THR A 363 -51.03 -7.09 33.20
C THR A 363 -51.62 -7.28 34.58
N SER A 364 -52.53 -6.43 35.00
CA SER A 364 -53.71 -6.76 35.84
C SER A 364 -54.23 -5.62 36.68
N PRO A 365 -55.43 -5.66 37.12
CA PRO A 365 -56.70 -6.14 36.56
C PRO A 365 -57.61 -5.00 36.11
#